data_bc83fcd48595cf6940081345d27162b4
#
_entry.id   bc83fcd48595cf6940081345d27162b4
#
_cell.length_a   1.000
_cell.length_b   1.000
_cell.length_c   1.000
_cell.angle_alpha   90.00
_cell.angle_beta   90.00
_cell.angle_gamma   90.00
#
_symmetry.space_group_name_H-M   'P 1'
#
loop_
_entity.id
_entity.type
_entity.pdbx_description
1 polymer ?
#
loop_
_entity_poly.entity_id
_entity_poly.type
_entity_poly.pdbx_seq_one_letter_code
_entity_poly.pdbx_strand_id
1 'polypeptide(L)'
;FDSTKVYPIISSVYPGPFFEYVQTRFTVNDDLNTRLAQVGFIVVSMGHRGGTPMRGKYYHSYGYGNQRDYPLADDKYAIEQLAERYSFINKKKVGIFGHSGGGFMSMAALLTYPDFYSAAVSSAGNHDNNIYNKGFVEIHYGVKEKKEIVKDSAGKEREKIIFEIRSRTNQELAKNYKGGLLIVTGDMDRT
;
A
#
# COMPACT_ATOMS: atom_id res chain seq x y z
N PHE A 1 21.57 -10.50 17.67
CA PHE A 1 21.96 -10.14 16.29
C PHE A 1 23.42 -10.54 16.03
N ASP A 2 23.65 -11.20 14.92
CA ASP A 2 24.98 -11.66 14.49
C ASP A 2 25.24 -11.11 13.08
N SER A 3 26.11 -10.11 12.96
CA SER A 3 26.42 -9.43 11.70
C SER A 3 27.18 -10.31 10.68
N THR A 4 27.63 -11.51 11.07
CA THR A 4 28.27 -12.48 10.17
C THR A 4 27.24 -13.34 9.41
N LYS A 5 25.98 -13.33 9.84
CA LYS A 5 24.87 -14.05 9.21
C LYS A 5 24.09 -13.15 8.25
N VAL A 6 23.32 -13.75 7.38
CA VAL A 6 22.47 -13.06 6.40
C VAL A 6 21.01 -13.35 6.72
N TYR A 7 20.21 -12.29 6.88
CA TYR A 7 18.83 -12.34 7.32
C TYR A 7 17.86 -11.90 6.21
N PRO A 8 16.68 -12.53 6.11
CA PRO A 8 15.60 -11.99 5.30
C PRO A 8 15.14 -10.63 5.86
N ILE A 9 14.64 -9.77 4.98
CA ILE A 9 14.11 -8.45 5.35
C ILE A 9 12.59 -8.39 5.12
N ILE A 10 11.88 -7.77 6.05
CA ILE A 10 10.43 -7.56 5.97
C ILE A 10 10.13 -6.07 6.12
N SER A 11 9.36 -5.52 5.19
CA SER A 11 8.78 -4.18 5.31
C SER A 11 7.44 -4.25 6.03
N SER A 12 7.32 -3.50 7.11
CA SER A 12 6.09 -3.31 7.88
C SER A 12 5.50 -1.96 7.47
N VAL A 13 4.37 -1.97 6.73
CA VAL A 13 3.90 -0.79 6.02
C VAL A 13 2.52 -0.31 6.44
N TYR A 14 2.43 1.01 6.56
CA TYR A 14 1.19 1.77 6.45
C TYR A 14 1.52 3.09 5.74
N PRO A 15 1.21 3.22 4.44
CA PRO A 15 1.80 4.29 3.61
C PRO A 15 1.16 5.66 3.80
N GLY A 16 -0.01 5.76 4.41
CA GLY A 16 -0.79 6.99 4.55
C GLY A 16 -2.25 6.78 4.11
N PRO A 17 -2.97 7.83 3.74
CA PRO A 17 -2.54 9.22 3.54
C PRO A 17 -2.61 10.10 4.81
N PHE A 18 -3.13 9.61 5.93
CA PHE A 18 -3.32 10.42 7.14
C PHE A 18 -2.10 10.43 8.06
N PHE A 19 -1.39 9.34 8.13
CA PHE A 19 -0.16 9.17 8.91
C PHE A 19 0.74 8.13 8.25
N GLU A 20 2.01 8.15 8.64
CA GLU A 20 3.00 7.13 8.26
C GLU A 20 3.28 6.22 9.46
N TYR A 21 3.42 4.94 9.23
CA TYR A 21 3.83 4.00 10.26
C TYR A 21 5.35 4.01 10.41
N VAL A 22 5.87 5.11 10.96
CA VAL A 22 7.29 5.30 11.24
C VAL A 22 7.45 5.70 12.68
N GLN A 23 8.27 4.96 13.42
CA GLN A 23 8.60 5.31 14.81
C GLN A 23 9.48 6.56 14.84
N THR A 24 9.04 7.59 15.54
CA THR A 24 9.79 8.85 15.72
C THR A 24 10.69 8.85 16.95
N ARG A 25 10.59 7.81 17.79
CA ARG A 25 11.37 7.63 19.01
C ARG A 25 11.86 6.20 19.09
N PHE A 26 13.01 6.01 19.70
CA PHE A 26 13.45 4.67 20.07
C PHE A 26 12.51 4.09 21.12
N THR A 27 11.90 2.95 20.80
CA THR A 27 11.02 2.20 21.70
C THR A 27 11.39 0.73 21.65
N VAL A 28 11.31 0.08 22.79
CA VAL A 28 11.37 -1.40 22.90
C VAL A 28 9.99 -1.85 23.31
N ASN A 29 9.19 -2.21 22.33
CA ASN A 29 7.82 -2.67 22.52
C ASN A 29 7.71 -4.16 22.18
N ASP A 30 6.85 -4.89 22.87
CA ASP A 30 6.47 -6.24 22.47
C ASP A 30 5.38 -6.19 21.39
N ASP A 31 5.71 -5.61 20.26
CA ASP A 31 4.87 -5.56 19.07
C ASP A 31 5.27 -6.63 18.04
N LEU A 32 4.49 -6.74 16.98
CA LEU A 32 4.74 -7.71 15.92
C LEU A 32 6.12 -7.51 15.26
N ASN A 33 6.59 -6.28 15.11
CA ASN A 33 7.89 -5.99 14.51
C ASN A 33 9.02 -6.56 15.37
N THR A 34 8.95 -6.34 16.68
CA THR A 34 9.92 -6.90 17.65
C THR A 34 9.89 -8.43 17.65
N ARG A 35 8.71 -9.06 17.62
CA ARG A 35 8.57 -10.52 17.55
C ARG A 35 9.14 -11.10 16.26
N LEU A 36 8.91 -10.45 15.13
CA LEU A 36 9.52 -10.85 13.84
C LEU A 36 11.05 -10.73 13.87
N ALA A 37 11.58 -9.68 14.48
CA ALA A 37 13.03 -9.53 14.66
C ALA A 37 13.62 -10.63 15.56
N GLN A 38 12.91 -11.05 16.63
CA GLN A 38 13.33 -12.14 17.51
C GLN A 38 13.40 -13.50 16.80
N VAL A 39 12.55 -13.72 15.78
CA VAL A 39 12.60 -14.98 14.99
C VAL A 39 13.53 -14.91 13.76
N GLY A 40 14.33 -13.84 13.66
CA GLY A 40 15.44 -13.76 12.71
C GLY A 40 15.18 -12.96 11.44
N PHE A 41 14.26 -12.03 11.45
CA PHE A 41 14.06 -11.07 10.34
C PHE A 41 14.70 -9.72 10.66
N ILE A 42 15.18 -9.04 9.63
CA ILE A 42 15.36 -7.59 9.67
C ILE A 42 14.01 -6.96 9.35
N VAL A 43 13.46 -6.19 10.28
CA VAL A 43 12.15 -5.54 10.09
C VAL A 43 12.38 -4.04 9.92
N VAL A 44 11.80 -3.47 8.87
CA VAL A 44 11.89 -2.05 8.57
C VAL A 44 10.51 -1.43 8.46
N SER A 45 10.40 -0.18 8.91
CA SER A 45 9.23 0.67 8.69
C SER A 45 9.72 1.99 8.13
N MET A 46 9.18 2.40 7.01
CA MET A 46 9.67 3.57 6.25
C MET A 46 8.52 4.53 5.95
N GLY A 47 8.85 5.83 5.84
CA GLY A 47 7.95 6.83 5.32
C GLY A 47 7.92 6.78 3.79
N HIS A 48 6.76 7.04 3.21
CA HIS A 48 6.55 7.06 1.76
C HIS A 48 6.02 8.43 1.36
N ARG A 49 6.47 8.95 0.22
CA ARG A 49 5.88 10.18 -0.34
C ARG A 49 4.37 9.97 -0.50
N GLY A 50 3.56 10.93 -0.08
CA GLY A 50 2.10 10.81 0.02
C GLY A 50 1.59 10.38 1.40
N GLY A 51 2.47 10.03 2.34
CA GLY A 51 2.12 9.45 3.65
C GLY A 51 1.47 10.44 4.60
N THR A 52 2.23 11.37 5.14
CA THR A 52 1.74 12.27 6.19
C THR A 52 1.68 13.74 5.78
N PRO A 53 0.64 14.50 6.21
CA PRO A 53 0.59 15.94 6.00
C PRO A 53 1.67 16.71 6.78
N MET A 54 2.25 16.10 7.81
CA MET A 54 3.27 16.73 8.67
C MET A 54 4.57 17.05 7.94
N ARG A 55 4.83 16.45 6.79
CA ARG A 55 6.02 16.72 5.95
C ARG A 55 5.77 17.76 4.85
N GLY A 56 4.62 18.44 4.90
CA GLY A 56 4.27 19.52 3.98
C GLY A 56 3.47 19.09 2.76
N LYS A 57 2.91 20.08 2.05
CA LYS A 57 1.92 19.89 0.99
C LYS A 57 2.42 19.00 -0.15
N TYR A 58 3.61 19.26 -0.68
CA TYR A 58 4.13 18.51 -1.83
C TYR A 58 4.37 17.04 -1.51
N TYR A 59 4.87 16.75 -0.32
CA TYR A 59 5.06 15.38 0.13
C TYR A 59 3.71 14.68 0.27
N HIS A 60 2.77 15.29 0.98
CA HIS A 60 1.47 14.69 1.27
C HIS A 60 0.61 14.46 0.02
N SER A 61 0.59 15.43 -0.91
CA SER A 61 -0.25 15.32 -2.11
C SER A 61 0.32 14.39 -3.20
N TYR A 62 1.50 13.81 -2.99
CA TYR A 62 2.16 12.97 -3.99
C TYR A 62 1.33 11.74 -4.39
N GLY A 63 0.57 11.18 -3.43
CA GLY A 63 -0.29 10.01 -3.64
C GLY A 63 -1.67 10.32 -4.22
N TYR A 64 -2.07 11.58 -4.36
CA TYR A 64 -3.41 11.93 -4.82
C TYR A 64 -3.66 11.48 -6.26
N GLY A 65 -4.83 10.85 -6.47
CA GLY A 65 -5.19 10.24 -7.74
C GLY A 65 -4.57 8.86 -7.99
N ASN A 66 -3.61 8.41 -7.17
CA ASN A 66 -2.94 7.12 -7.34
C ASN A 66 -2.57 6.47 -6.01
N GLN A 67 -3.55 6.20 -5.16
CA GLN A 67 -3.35 5.64 -3.82
C GLN A 67 -2.80 4.19 -3.82
N ARG A 68 -2.82 3.48 -4.96
CA ARG A 68 -2.25 2.14 -5.07
C ARG A 68 -0.74 2.15 -5.25
N ASP A 69 -0.24 2.99 -6.16
CA ASP A 69 1.11 2.81 -6.69
C ASP A 69 2.15 3.77 -6.06
N TYR A 70 1.71 4.88 -5.44
CA TYR A 70 2.60 5.95 -4.99
C TYR A 70 3.69 5.51 -4.01
N PRO A 71 3.45 4.56 -3.07
CA PRO A 71 4.46 4.23 -2.07
C PRO A 71 5.40 3.11 -2.51
N LEU A 72 5.06 2.38 -3.58
CA LEU A 72 5.71 1.11 -3.92
C LEU A 72 7.19 1.26 -4.30
N ALA A 73 7.49 2.28 -5.10
CA ALA A 73 8.86 2.54 -5.54
C ALA A 73 9.74 3.03 -4.38
N ASP A 74 9.18 3.82 -3.45
CA ASP A 74 9.91 4.32 -2.30
C ASP A 74 10.31 3.17 -1.36
N ASP A 75 9.40 2.25 -1.08
CA ASP A 75 9.66 1.08 -0.24
C ASP A 75 10.75 0.19 -0.85
N LYS A 76 10.57 -0.19 -2.12
CA LYS A 76 11.54 -1.01 -2.85
C LYS A 76 12.93 -0.38 -2.85
N TYR A 77 13.03 0.89 -3.22
CA TYR A 77 14.30 1.61 -3.30
C TYR A 77 15.01 1.70 -1.95
N ALA A 78 14.27 1.96 -0.87
CA ALA A 78 14.84 2.02 0.47
C ALA A 78 15.40 0.66 0.92
N ILE A 79 14.69 -0.45 0.62
CA ILE A 79 15.20 -1.81 0.90
C ILE A 79 16.47 -2.10 0.09
N GLU A 80 16.50 -1.72 -1.20
CA GLU A 80 17.69 -1.87 -2.04
C GLU A 80 18.89 -1.12 -1.47
N GLN A 81 18.72 0.16 -1.05
CA GLN A 81 19.78 0.93 -0.41
C GLN A 81 20.26 0.33 0.91
N LEU A 82 19.35 -0.20 1.73
CA LEU A 82 19.73 -0.88 2.97
C LEU A 82 20.56 -2.13 2.68
N ALA A 83 20.16 -2.93 1.70
CA ALA A 83 20.87 -4.16 1.32
C ALA A 83 22.25 -3.89 0.67
N GLU A 84 22.42 -2.73 0.03
CA GLU A 84 23.74 -2.28 -0.47
C GLU A 84 24.67 -1.86 0.66
N ARG A 85 24.13 -1.23 1.73
CA ARG A 85 24.90 -0.77 2.89
C ARG A 85 25.26 -1.88 3.87
N TYR A 86 24.39 -2.87 4.01
CA TYR A 86 24.48 -3.88 5.05
C TYR A 86 24.47 -5.29 4.47
N SER A 87 25.63 -5.93 4.42
CA SER A 87 25.82 -7.27 3.86
C SER A 87 25.04 -8.38 4.56
N PHE A 88 24.56 -8.13 5.77
CA PHE A 88 23.70 -9.08 6.51
C PHE A 88 22.23 -9.07 6.05
N ILE A 89 21.84 -8.23 5.09
CA ILE A 89 20.48 -8.19 4.53
C ILE A 89 20.41 -9.02 3.26
N ASN A 90 19.49 -9.98 3.23
CA ASN A 90 19.24 -10.82 2.06
C ASN A 90 18.24 -10.17 1.10
N LYS A 91 18.71 -9.45 0.10
CA LYS A 91 17.87 -8.81 -0.92
C LYS A 91 17.08 -9.77 -1.82
N LYS A 92 17.33 -11.10 -1.73
CA LYS A 92 16.57 -12.14 -2.44
C LYS A 92 15.43 -12.72 -1.60
N LYS A 93 15.32 -12.33 -0.33
CA LYS A 93 14.28 -12.78 0.60
C LYS A 93 13.62 -11.57 1.24
N VAL A 94 12.81 -10.86 0.46
CA VAL A 94 12.10 -9.65 0.85
C VAL A 94 10.64 -9.98 1.08
N GLY A 95 10.14 -9.70 2.28
CA GLY A 95 8.72 -9.77 2.62
C GLY A 95 8.12 -8.39 2.82
N ILE A 96 6.79 -8.31 2.79
CA ILE A 96 6.04 -7.09 3.09
C ILE A 96 4.73 -7.46 3.80
N PHE A 97 4.33 -6.68 4.80
CA PHE A 97 3.04 -6.86 5.43
C PHE A 97 2.46 -5.54 5.92
N GLY A 98 1.13 -5.50 6.00
CA GLY A 98 0.42 -4.36 6.54
C GLY A 98 -1.06 -4.64 6.72
N HIS A 99 -1.72 -3.72 7.44
CA HIS A 99 -3.14 -3.75 7.71
C HIS A 99 -3.85 -2.58 7.01
N SER A 100 -5.10 -2.77 6.56
CA SER A 100 -5.91 -1.73 5.91
C SER A 100 -5.19 -1.14 4.68
N GLY A 101 -4.89 0.16 4.65
CA GLY A 101 -4.05 0.76 3.61
C GLY A 101 -2.68 0.09 3.44
N GLY A 102 -2.11 -0.44 4.52
CA GLY A 102 -0.90 -1.26 4.48
C GLY A 102 -1.13 -2.64 3.84
N GLY A 103 -2.29 -3.24 4.05
CA GLY A 103 -2.71 -4.47 3.36
C GLY A 103 -2.89 -4.25 1.86
N PHE A 104 -3.51 -3.14 1.49
CA PHE A 104 -3.63 -2.70 0.09
C PHE A 104 -2.25 -2.55 -0.57
N MET A 105 -1.32 -1.85 0.10
CA MET A 105 0.06 -1.67 -0.38
C MET A 105 0.82 -2.98 -0.46
N SER A 106 0.72 -3.87 0.53
CA SER A 106 1.46 -5.13 0.57
C SER A 106 1.12 -6.03 -0.61
N MET A 107 -0.15 -6.16 -0.95
CA MET A 107 -0.59 -6.89 -2.13
C MET A 107 -0.16 -6.20 -3.42
N ALA A 108 -0.32 -4.86 -3.51
CA ALA A 108 0.11 -4.09 -4.67
C ALA A 108 1.61 -4.24 -4.94
N ALA A 109 2.43 -4.22 -3.87
CA ALA A 109 3.89 -4.37 -3.96
C ALA A 109 4.30 -5.74 -4.53
N LEU A 110 3.73 -6.83 -3.99
CA LEU A 110 3.97 -8.19 -4.49
C LEU A 110 3.59 -8.33 -5.96
N LEU A 111 2.45 -7.77 -6.36
CA LEU A 111 1.95 -7.89 -7.74
C LEU A 111 2.65 -6.94 -8.72
N THR A 112 3.20 -5.81 -8.25
CA THR A 112 3.93 -4.87 -9.10
C THR A 112 5.38 -5.27 -9.28
N TYR A 113 6.02 -5.81 -8.23
CA TYR A 113 7.40 -6.23 -8.23
C TYR A 113 7.54 -7.72 -7.83
N PRO A 114 6.98 -8.65 -8.63
CA PRO A 114 6.87 -10.07 -8.26
C PRO A 114 8.23 -10.80 -8.19
N ASP A 115 9.28 -10.23 -8.77
CA ASP A 115 10.64 -10.76 -8.71
C ASP A 115 11.47 -10.13 -7.56
N PHE A 116 10.92 -9.12 -6.87
CA PHE A 116 11.55 -8.47 -5.73
C PHE A 116 10.95 -8.93 -4.40
N TYR A 117 9.61 -8.86 -4.24
CA TYR A 117 8.94 -9.34 -3.05
C TYR A 117 8.66 -10.84 -3.15
N SER A 118 9.23 -11.61 -2.23
CA SER A 118 9.04 -13.07 -2.17
C SER A 118 7.72 -13.47 -1.51
N ALA A 119 7.22 -12.65 -0.58
CA ALA A 119 5.99 -12.91 0.14
C ALA A 119 5.32 -11.62 0.62
N ALA A 120 4.00 -11.63 0.70
CA ALA A 120 3.19 -10.56 1.26
C ALA A 120 2.12 -11.09 2.21
N VAL A 121 1.85 -10.33 3.28
CA VAL A 121 0.67 -10.51 4.12
C VAL A 121 -0.20 -9.25 4.01
N SER A 122 -1.40 -9.42 3.50
CA SER A 122 -2.38 -8.36 3.32
C SER A 122 -3.53 -8.56 4.31
N SER A 123 -3.58 -7.73 5.35
CA SER A 123 -4.65 -7.77 6.34
C SER A 123 -5.66 -6.67 6.09
N ALA A 124 -6.94 -7.02 5.94
CA ALA A 124 -8.07 -6.08 5.75
C ALA A 124 -7.76 -4.97 4.73
N GLY A 125 -7.21 -5.35 3.57
CA GLY A 125 -6.81 -4.41 2.53
C GLY A 125 -7.98 -3.99 1.64
N ASN A 126 -8.15 -2.70 1.42
CA ASN A 126 -9.17 -2.13 0.53
C ASN A 126 -8.75 -2.26 -0.96
N HIS A 127 -8.75 -3.48 -1.48
CA HIS A 127 -8.17 -3.84 -2.79
C HIS A 127 -8.90 -3.25 -3.99
N ASP A 128 -10.14 -2.81 -3.82
CA ASP A 128 -10.93 -2.08 -4.81
C ASP A 128 -11.59 -0.84 -4.20
N ASN A 129 -10.94 0.30 -4.35
CA ASN A 129 -11.46 1.56 -3.84
C ASN A 129 -12.65 2.12 -4.64
N ASN A 130 -13.06 1.51 -5.75
CA ASN A 130 -14.28 1.92 -6.46
C ASN A 130 -15.55 1.52 -5.70
N ILE A 131 -15.46 0.51 -4.83
CA ILE A 131 -16.56 0.05 -3.97
C ILE A 131 -16.38 0.40 -2.50
N TYR A 132 -15.28 1.06 -2.16
CA TYR A 132 -14.95 1.48 -0.79
C TYR A 132 -15.71 2.74 -0.36
N ASN A 133 -15.38 3.30 0.81
CA ASN A 133 -15.99 4.51 1.35
C ASN A 133 -15.87 5.70 0.39
N LYS A 134 -17.01 6.21 -0.10
CA LYS A 134 -17.05 7.26 -1.12
C LYS A 134 -16.38 8.56 -0.66
N GLY A 135 -16.58 8.98 0.58
CA GLY A 135 -15.95 10.19 1.11
C GLY A 135 -14.42 10.12 1.09
N PHE A 136 -13.86 8.96 1.46
CA PHE A 136 -12.41 8.72 1.34
C PHE A 136 -11.95 8.79 -0.11
N VAL A 137 -12.69 8.13 -1.00
CA VAL A 137 -12.29 8.01 -2.41
C VAL A 137 -12.39 9.36 -3.12
N GLU A 138 -13.42 10.15 -2.88
CA GLU A 138 -13.58 11.50 -3.43
C GLU A 138 -12.39 12.40 -3.06
N ILE A 139 -11.98 12.38 -1.79
CA ILE A 139 -10.88 13.22 -1.29
C ILE A 139 -9.55 12.82 -1.92
N HIS A 140 -9.25 11.53 -2.05
CA HIS A 140 -7.91 11.05 -2.41
C HIS A 140 -7.73 10.71 -3.88
N TYR A 141 -8.81 10.42 -4.62
CA TYR A 141 -8.76 10.14 -6.06
C TYR A 141 -9.31 11.27 -6.92
N GLY A 142 -10.12 12.15 -6.32
CA GLY A 142 -10.84 13.21 -7.02
C GLY A 142 -12.09 12.68 -7.74
N VAL A 143 -12.91 13.62 -8.19
CA VAL A 143 -14.16 13.36 -8.89
C VAL A 143 -14.07 13.95 -10.29
N LYS A 144 -14.42 13.17 -11.31
CA LYS A 144 -14.52 13.64 -12.69
C LYS A 144 -15.97 13.86 -13.04
N GLU A 145 -16.27 15.06 -13.53
CA GLU A 145 -17.56 15.35 -14.16
C GLU A 145 -17.60 14.76 -15.56
N LYS A 146 -18.67 14.04 -15.84
CA LYS A 146 -18.93 13.46 -17.16
C LYS A 146 -20.35 13.82 -17.57
N LYS A 147 -20.51 14.27 -18.83
CA LYS A 147 -21.79 14.55 -19.40
C LYS A 147 -22.27 13.37 -20.22
N GLU A 148 -23.47 12.92 -19.94
CA GLU A 148 -24.12 11.83 -20.67
C GLU A 148 -25.45 12.31 -21.26
N ILE A 149 -25.74 11.93 -22.51
CA ILE A 149 -27.05 12.14 -23.11
C ILE A 149 -27.95 10.97 -22.69
N VAL A 150 -28.98 11.26 -21.93
CA VAL A 150 -29.98 10.30 -21.49
C VAL A 150 -31.33 10.64 -22.10
N LYS A 151 -32.15 9.63 -22.39
CA LYS A 151 -33.54 9.84 -22.84
C LYS A 151 -34.46 9.85 -21.63
N ASP A 152 -35.32 10.84 -21.53
CA ASP A 152 -36.37 10.89 -20.52
C ASP A 152 -37.52 9.92 -20.86
N SER A 153 -38.53 9.82 -19.99
CA SER A 153 -39.69 8.95 -20.18
C SER A 153 -40.52 9.25 -21.42
N ALA A 154 -40.35 10.44 -22.02
CA ALA A 154 -41.00 10.85 -23.27
C ALA A 154 -40.09 10.63 -24.50
N GLY A 155 -38.90 10.02 -24.32
CA GLY A 155 -37.93 9.78 -25.40
C GLY A 155 -37.11 10.99 -25.78
N LYS A 156 -37.22 12.12 -25.09
CA LYS A 156 -36.47 13.36 -25.38
C LYS A 156 -35.07 13.25 -24.77
N GLU A 157 -34.07 13.59 -25.56
CA GLU A 157 -32.70 13.66 -25.11
C GLU A 157 -32.45 14.82 -24.14
N ARG A 158 -31.79 14.54 -23.04
CA ARG A 158 -31.34 15.52 -22.04
C ARG A 158 -29.90 15.23 -21.63
N GLU A 159 -29.15 16.32 -21.43
CA GLU A 159 -27.84 16.23 -20.83
C GLU A 159 -28.00 15.95 -19.33
N LYS A 160 -27.31 14.90 -18.84
CA LYS A 160 -27.19 14.55 -17.44
C LYS A 160 -25.74 14.63 -17.02
N ILE A 161 -25.46 15.37 -15.96
CA ILE A 161 -24.15 15.37 -15.34
C ILE A 161 -24.09 14.19 -14.38
N ILE A 162 -23.05 13.37 -14.56
CA ILE A 162 -22.70 12.29 -13.62
C ILE A 162 -21.28 12.53 -13.10
N PHE A 163 -21.05 12.08 -11.89
CA PHE A 163 -19.75 12.17 -11.24
C PHE A 163 -19.15 10.76 -11.18
N GLU A 164 -17.98 10.60 -11.76
CA GLU A 164 -17.26 9.33 -11.81
C GLU A 164 -15.98 9.42 -10.97
N ILE A 165 -15.79 8.43 -10.13
CA ILE A 165 -14.52 8.20 -9.43
C ILE A 165 -13.99 6.87 -9.97
N ARG A 166 -12.73 6.86 -10.39
CA ARG A 166 -12.08 5.64 -10.86
C ARG A 166 -10.73 5.47 -10.20
N SER A 167 -10.63 4.48 -9.35
CA SER A 167 -9.38 4.06 -8.72
C SER A 167 -8.78 2.84 -9.42
N ARG A 168 -7.46 2.74 -9.37
CA ARG A 168 -6.74 1.53 -9.76
C ARG A 168 -6.91 0.48 -8.68
N THR A 169 -7.16 -0.77 -9.07
CA THR A 169 -7.41 -1.89 -8.16
C THR A 169 -6.24 -2.87 -8.14
N ASN A 170 -6.13 -3.67 -7.07
CA ASN A 170 -5.14 -4.75 -7.03
C ASN A 170 -5.50 -5.90 -7.97
N GLN A 171 -6.77 -6.12 -8.24
CA GLN A 171 -7.25 -7.13 -9.18
C GLN A 171 -6.67 -6.96 -10.59
N GLU A 172 -6.44 -5.72 -11.03
CA GLU A 172 -5.80 -5.42 -12.33
C GLU A 172 -4.39 -6.02 -12.45
N LEU A 173 -3.71 -6.23 -11.32
CA LEU A 173 -2.36 -6.76 -11.25
C LEU A 173 -2.31 -8.27 -11.01
N ALA A 174 -3.43 -8.95 -10.77
CA ALA A 174 -3.48 -10.35 -10.34
C ALA A 174 -2.73 -11.32 -11.30
N LYS A 175 -2.70 -11.01 -12.59
CA LYS A 175 -1.95 -11.78 -13.61
C LYS A 175 -0.44 -11.83 -13.37
N ASN A 176 0.11 -10.91 -12.58
CA ASN A 176 1.54 -10.84 -12.27
C ASN A 176 1.91 -11.65 -11.03
N TYR A 177 0.94 -12.33 -10.40
CA TYR A 177 1.14 -13.04 -9.14
C TYR A 177 2.26 -14.07 -9.21
N LYS A 178 3.20 -13.92 -8.28
CA LYS A 178 4.28 -14.87 -7.96
C LYS A 178 4.51 -14.85 -6.45
N GLY A 179 5.21 -15.86 -5.93
CA GLY A 179 5.58 -15.91 -4.51
C GLY A 179 4.44 -16.28 -3.56
N GLY A 180 4.61 -15.95 -2.29
CA GLY A 180 3.63 -16.25 -1.23
C GLY A 180 2.69 -15.08 -0.95
N LEU A 181 1.39 -15.32 -0.89
CA LEU A 181 0.40 -14.30 -0.49
C LEU A 181 -0.54 -14.89 0.56
N LEU A 182 -0.60 -14.23 1.73
CA LEU A 182 -1.61 -14.46 2.75
C LEU A 182 -2.55 -13.25 2.79
N ILE A 183 -3.82 -13.50 2.59
CA ILE A 183 -4.88 -12.50 2.76
C ILE A 183 -5.63 -12.83 4.05
N VAL A 184 -5.76 -11.85 4.92
CA VAL A 184 -6.48 -11.94 6.18
C VAL A 184 -7.59 -10.90 6.18
N THR A 185 -8.82 -11.33 6.44
CA THR A 185 -9.99 -10.45 6.54
C THR A 185 -10.99 -11.00 7.55
N GLY A 186 -11.81 -10.15 8.14
CA GLY A 186 -12.95 -10.56 8.94
C GLY A 186 -14.19 -10.76 8.06
N ASP A 187 -15.09 -11.63 8.48
CA ASP A 187 -16.37 -11.89 7.78
C ASP A 187 -17.32 -10.68 7.78
N MET A 188 -17.13 -9.75 8.71
CA MET A 188 -17.86 -8.47 8.82
C MET A 188 -17.07 -7.27 8.31
N ASP A 189 -15.89 -7.48 7.74
CA ASP A 189 -15.06 -6.41 7.21
C ASP A 189 -15.72 -5.78 5.97
N ARG A 190 -15.70 -4.46 5.92
CA ARG A 190 -16.30 -3.67 4.83
C ARG A 190 -15.26 -3.02 3.90
N THR A 191 -14.01 -3.41 4.06
CA THR A 191 -12.90 -2.90 3.22
C THR A 191 -12.68 -3.71 1.94
#